data_a7ef52d3f292d3b3283dcb3dbbc041a0
#
_entry.id   a7ef52d3f292d3b3283dcb3dbbc041a0
#
_cell.length_a   1.000
_cell.length_b   1.000
_cell.length_c   1.000
_cell.angle_alpha   90.00
_cell.angle_beta   90.00
_cell.angle_gamma   90.00
#
_symmetry.space_group_name_H-M   'P 1'
#
loop_
_entity.id
_entity.type
_entity.pdbx_description
1 polymer ?
#
loop_
_entity_poly.entity_id
_entity_poly.type
_entity_poly.pdbx_seq_one_letter_code
_entity_poly.pdbx_strand_id
1 'polypeptide(L)'
;MKKILIAVLTAAMAVGMCMSAAAQTELIIFAAASMTETLNEIKDLYEEANPDITLTCNFDSSGTLKTQIEEGADCDVFISAGQKQMNELDITADAEKNPDQLDFVKEDTRIDLLENKVTLVVPEDNPKGIESFDALAELLKDGEVLMAMGNSDVPVGQYTQKILTFYELNEEELANAGKITYGSNVKEVTTQVVEGSVDCGVVYCTDAFSAGLEVVDSATAEMCGQVIYPAAVMKNSANADAAAAFLEYLTGEEAMAVFEKVGFSAVE
;
A
#
# COMPACT_ATOMS: atom_id res chain seq x y z
N MET A 1 -82.71 -38.44 -7.02
CA MET A 1 -81.34 -38.76 -7.41
C MET A 1 -80.52 -37.49 -7.27
N LYS A 2 -79.84 -37.32 -6.13
CA LYS A 2 -79.05 -36.10 -5.81
C LYS A 2 -77.57 -36.44 -6.09
N LYS A 3 -76.95 -35.71 -7.03
CA LYS A 3 -75.52 -35.79 -7.28
C LYS A 3 -74.79 -34.88 -6.29
N ILE A 4 -73.96 -35.46 -5.44
CA ILE A 4 -73.09 -34.74 -4.51
C ILE A 4 -71.80 -34.44 -5.26
N LEU A 5 -71.50 -33.17 -5.44
CA LEU A 5 -70.26 -32.65 -6.01
C LEU A 5 -69.25 -32.45 -4.87
N ILE A 6 -68.22 -33.23 -4.83
CA ILE A 6 -67.10 -33.06 -3.88
C ILE A 6 -66.09 -32.10 -4.51
N ALA A 7 -65.96 -30.92 -3.96
CA ALA A 7 -64.90 -29.98 -4.31
C ALA A 7 -63.67 -30.27 -3.44
N VAL A 8 -62.59 -30.75 -4.10
CA VAL A 8 -61.27 -30.89 -3.44
C VAL A 8 -60.57 -29.54 -3.47
N LEU A 9 -60.40 -28.95 -2.33
CA LEU A 9 -59.65 -27.69 -2.14
C LEU A 9 -58.15 -28.02 -1.95
N THR A 10 -57.37 -27.90 -2.98
CA THR A 10 -55.91 -28.01 -2.91
C THR A 10 -55.34 -26.66 -2.38
N ALA A 11 -55.00 -26.64 -1.11
CA ALA A 11 -54.22 -25.54 -0.54
C ALA A 11 -52.74 -25.67 -0.97
N ALA A 12 -52.34 -24.89 -1.94
CA ALA A 12 -50.92 -24.71 -2.27
C ALA A 12 -50.29 -23.84 -1.20
N MET A 13 -49.49 -24.42 -0.27
CA MET A 13 -48.58 -23.70 0.59
C MET A 13 -47.46 -23.14 -0.27
N ALA A 14 -47.51 -21.88 -0.64
CA ALA A 14 -46.40 -21.13 -1.11
C ALA A 14 -45.47 -20.87 0.10
N VAL A 15 -44.43 -21.69 0.27
CA VAL A 15 -43.32 -21.38 1.16
C VAL A 15 -42.54 -20.25 0.47
N GLY A 16 -42.91 -19.01 0.84
CA GLY A 16 -42.11 -17.84 0.49
C GLY A 16 -40.77 -17.96 1.22
N MET A 17 -39.72 -18.40 0.52
CA MET A 17 -38.36 -18.11 0.94
C MET A 17 -38.19 -16.59 0.88
N CYS A 18 -38.34 -15.93 2.02
CA CYS A 18 -37.76 -14.61 2.23
C CYS A 18 -36.25 -14.81 2.19
N MET A 19 -35.65 -14.72 1.01
CA MET A 19 -34.24 -14.36 0.91
C MET A 19 -34.16 -12.93 1.48
N SER A 20 -33.84 -12.83 2.76
CA SER A 20 -33.31 -11.61 3.33
C SER A 20 -32.07 -11.30 2.50
N ALA A 21 -32.12 -10.30 1.63
CA ALA A 21 -30.91 -9.74 1.08
C ALA A 21 -30.11 -9.24 2.30
N ALA A 22 -29.09 -9.98 2.70
CA ALA A 22 -28.13 -9.48 3.68
C ALA A 22 -27.64 -8.14 3.12
N ALA A 23 -27.66 -7.10 3.92
CA ALA A 23 -27.08 -5.83 3.51
C ALA A 23 -25.60 -6.09 3.25
N GLN A 24 -25.15 -5.78 2.05
CA GLN A 24 -23.75 -5.93 1.67
C GLN A 24 -22.91 -5.03 2.57
N THR A 25 -21.87 -5.59 3.19
CA THR A 25 -20.95 -4.83 4.04
C THR A 25 -19.87 -4.24 3.15
N GLU A 26 -19.75 -2.93 3.13
CA GLU A 26 -18.65 -2.23 2.45
C GLU A 26 -17.49 -2.03 3.44
N LEU A 27 -16.29 -2.43 3.06
CA LEU A 27 -15.05 -2.13 3.76
C LEU A 27 -14.23 -1.14 2.96
N ILE A 28 -13.83 -0.05 3.58
CA ILE A 28 -12.99 0.99 2.99
C ILE A 28 -11.54 0.74 3.39
N ILE A 29 -10.70 0.45 2.41
CA ILE A 29 -9.31 0.10 2.59
C ILE A 29 -8.43 1.24 2.09
N PHE A 30 -7.66 1.85 2.97
CA PHE A 30 -6.62 2.81 2.59
C PHE A 30 -5.29 2.08 2.52
N ALA A 31 -4.65 2.07 1.36
CA ALA A 31 -3.41 1.35 1.16
C ALA A 31 -2.40 2.13 0.35
N ALA A 32 -1.13 1.94 0.70
CA ALA A 32 -0.03 2.55 -0.03
C ALA A 32 -0.11 2.26 -1.54
N ALA A 33 0.20 3.27 -2.37
CA ALA A 33 0.11 3.20 -3.83
C ALA A 33 0.90 2.03 -4.45
N SER A 34 1.98 1.59 -3.80
CA SER A 34 2.78 0.42 -4.19
C SER A 34 2.02 -0.91 -4.13
N MET A 35 0.85 -0.95 -3.47
CA MET A 35 0.03 -2.14 -3.31
C MET A 35 -1.15 -2.20 -4.30
N THR A 36 -1.25 -1.23 -5.22
CA THR A 36 -2.41 -1.09 -6.10
C THR A 36 -2.73 -2.37 -6.87
N GLU A 37 -1.74 -2.97 -7.52
CA GLU A 37 -1.93 -4.15 -8.36
C GLU A 37 -2.28 -5.37 -7.52
N THR A 38 -1.55 -5.61 -6.43
CA THR A 38 -1.74 -6.77 -5.56
C THR A 38 -3.07 -6.72 -4.81
N LEU A 39 -3.44 -5.56 -4.25
CA LEU A 39 -4.71 -5.45 -3.53
C LEU A 39 -5.93 -5.45 -4.44
N ASN A 40 -5.81 -5.04 -5.71
CA ASN A 40 -6.90 -5.24 -6.66
C ASN A 40 -7.08 -6.74 -6.99
N GLU A 41 -6.00 -7.52 -7.18
CA GLU A 41 -6.08 -8.98 -7.36
C GLU A 41 -6.65 -9.66 -6.09
N ILE A 42 -6.18 -9.27 -4.90
CA ILE A 42 -6.67 -9.79 -3.61
C ILE A 42 -8.14 -9.42 -3.37
N LYS A 43 -8.56 -8.22 -3.73
CA LYS A 43 -9.96 -7.78 -3.66
C LYS A 43 -10.87 -8.75 -4.41
N ASP A 44 -10.53 -9.06 -5.67
CA ASP A 44 -11.34 -9.94 -6.49
C ASP A 44 -11.46 -11.34 -5.85
N LEU A 45 -10.36 -11.90 -5.32
CA LEU A 45 -10.34 -13.17 -4.61
C LEU A 45 -11.17 -13.14 -3.33
N TYR A 46 -11.02 -12.08 -2.52
CA TYR A 46 -11.72 -11.95 -1.26
C TYR A 46 -13.23 -11.78 -1.44
N GLU A 47 -13.67 -10.97 -2.41
CA GLU A 47 -15.07 -10.75 -2.73
C GLU A 47 -15.73 -12.02 -3.33
N GLU A 48 -14.99 -12.82 -4.13
CA GLU A 48 -15.47 -14.12 -4.61
C GLU A 48 -15.72 -15.09 -3.45
N ALA A 49 -14.82 -15.12 -2.46
CA ALA A 49 -14.96 -15.97 -1.27
C ALA A 49 -16.00 -15.42 -0.27
N ASN A 50 -16.29 -14.13 -0.27
CA ASN A 50 -17.15 -13.43 0.69
C ASN A 50 -18.18 -12.54 -0.04
N PRO A 51 -19.21 -13.12 -0.69
CA PRO A 51 -20.12 -12.37 -1.58
C PRO A 51 -20.97 -11.30 -0.87
N ASP A 52 -21.00 -11.30 0.46
CA ASP A 52 -21.68 -10.28 1.28
C ASP A 52 -20.75 -9.10 1.63
N ILE A 53 -19.47 -9.12 1.22
CA ILE A 53 -18.48 -8.07 1.42
C ILE A 53 -18.15 -7.39 0.10
N THR A 54 -17.96 -6.08 0.11
CA THR A 54 -17.39 -5.29 -0.98
C THR A 54 -16.22 -4.48 -0.44
N LEU A 55 -15.07 -4.52 -1.13
CA LEU A 55 -13.90 -3.73 -0.79
C LEU A 55 -13.82 -2.48 -1.67
N THR A 56 -13.76 -1.31 -1.05
CA THR A 56 -13.49 -0.03 -1.71
C THR A 56 -12.08 0.41 -1.32
N CYS A 57 -11.15 0.33 -2.30
CA CYS A 57 -9.75 0.66 -2.06
C CYS A 57 -9.44 2.10 -2.47
N ASN A 58 -8.74 2.82 -1.59
CA ASN A 58 -8.16 4.14 -1.85
C ASN A 58 -6.63 3.99 -1.81
N PHE A 59 -5.98 4.29 -2.94
CA PHE A 59 -4.54 4.14 -3.10
C PHE A 59 -3.87 5.50 -3.27
N ASP A 60 -2.95 5.83 -2.37
CA ASP A 60 -2.11 7.01 -2.45
C ASP A 60 -0.83 6.82 -1.62
N SER A 61 -0.02 7.87 -1.47
CA SER A 61 1.08 7.83 -0.51
C SER A 61 0.53 7.63 0.91
N SER A 62 1.26 6.88 1.73
CA SER A 62 0.83 6.66 3.11
C SER A 62 0.71 7.96 3.91
N GLY A 63 1.48 8.99 3.55
CA GLY A 63 1.37 10.31 4.15
C GLY A 63 0.06 11.01 3.80
N THR A 64 -0.34 10.98 2.51
CA THR A 64 -1.63 11.51 2.05
C THR A 64 -2.80 10.78 2.72
N LEU A 65 -2.75 9.45 2.76
CA LEU A 65 -3.81 8.63 3.38
C LEU A 65 -3.92 8.89 4.88
N LYS A 66 -2.78 9.02 5.58
CA LYS A 66 -2.74 9.43 6.98
C LYS A 66 -3.46 10.77 7.19
N THR A 67 -3.13 11.78 6.39
CA THR A 67 -3.79 13.09 6.45
C THR A 67 -5.30 12.99 6.24
N GLN A 68 -5.77 12.19 5.29
CA GLN A 68 -7.19 11.95 5.06
C GLN A 68 -7.87 11.31 6.29
N ILE A 69 -7.21 10.36 6.97
CA ILE A 69 -7.70 9.75 8.22
C ILE A 69 -7.81 10.81 9.33
N GLU A 70 -6.80 11.65 9.49
CA GLU A 70 -6.80 12.76 10.47
C GLU A 70 -7.90 13.78 10.20
N GLU A 71 -8.22 14.03 8.93
CA GLU A 71 -9.30 14.91 8.49
C GLU A 71 -10.69 14.26 8.62
N GLY A 72 -10.77 13.00 9.05
CA GLY A 72 -12.00 12.28 9.34
C GLY A 72 -12.58 11.50 8.16
N ALA A 73 -11.77 11.14 7.17
CA ALA A 73 -12.21 10.22 6.13
C ALA A 73 -12.55 8.83 6.72
N ASP A 74 -13.60 8.23 6.21
CA ASP A 74 -13.97 6.86 6.56
C ASP A 74 -12.88 5.89 6.06
N CYS A 75 -12.39 5.07 6.97
CA CYS A 75 -11.38 4.04 6.70
C CYS A 75 -11.56 2.88 7.68
N ASP A 76 -11.69 1.66 7.17
CA ASP A 76 -11.81 0.46 8.01
C ASP A 76 -10.45 -0.20 8.26
N VAL A 77 -9.58 -0.26 7.22
CA VAL A 77 -8.22 -0.81 7.31
C VAL A 77 -7.24 0.16 6.66
N PHE A 78 -6.15 0.47 7.36
CA PHE A 78 -5.03 1.24 6.82
C PHE A 78 -3.80 0.36 6.68
N ILE A 79 -3.17 0.38 5.49
CA ILE A 79 -1.93 -0.34 5.17
C ILE A 79 -0.90 0.66 4.67
N SER A 80 0.13 0.88 5.47
CA SER A 80 1.17 1.88 5.18
C SER A 80 2.43 1.24 4.61
N ALA A 81 3.11 1.92 3.69
CA ALA A 81 4.42 1.52 3.18
C ALA A 81 5.60 1.91 4.10
N GLY A 82 5.29 2.37 5.31
CA GLY A 82 6.29 2.74 6.31
C GLY A 82 5.73 2.79 7.71
N GLN A 83 6.56 2.46 8.67
CA GLN A 83 6.22 2.44 10.09
C GLN A 83 5.86 3.85 10.63
N LYS A 84 6.47 4.91 10.08
CA LYS A 84 6.30 6.27 10.58
C LYS A 84 4.82 6.69 10.56
N GLN A 85 4.14 6.57 9.44
CA GLN A 85 2.76 7.01 9.26
C GLN A 85 1.79 6.24 10.16
N MET A 86 2.02 4.94 10.33
CA MET A 86 1.23 4.11 11.25
C MET A 86 1.50 4.51 12.71
N ASN A 87 2.77 4.72 13.09
CA ASN A 87 3.12 5.15 14.44
C ASN A 87 2.45 6.46 14.83
N GLU A 88 2.41 7.43 13.92
CA GLU A 88 1.80 8.75 14.14
C GLU A 88 0.27 8.68 14.37
N LEU A 89 -0.40 7.59 13.99
CA LEU A 89 -1.83 7.35 14.22
C LEU A 89 -2.13 6.43 15.42
N ASP A 90 -1.12 5.77 15.97
CA ASP A 90 -1.23 4.72 16.96
C ASP A 90 -0.87 5.22 18.35
N ILE A 91 -1.87 5.33 19.23
CA ILE A 91 -1.68 5.80 20.62
C ILE A 91 -0.76 4.89 21.44
N THR A 92 -0.57 3.63 21.01
CA THR A 92 0.33 2.68 21.69
C THR A 92 1.80 2.85 21.27
N ALA A 93 2.06 3.64 20.22
CA ALA A 93 3.43 3.95 19.81
C ALA A 93 4.14 4.85 20.84
N ASP A 94 5.48 4.80 20.83
CA ASP A 94 6.30 5.69 21.66
C ASP A 94 5.92 7.17 21.44
N ALA A 95 5.86 7.95 22.49
CA ALA A 95 5.49 9.37 22.42
C ALA A 95 6.37 10.22 21.46
N GLU A 96 7.62 9.79 21.21
CA GLU A 96 8.49 10.43 20.23
C GLU A 96 8.04 10.13 18.79
N LYS A 97 7.35 9.01 18.57
CA LYS A 97 6.84 8.57 17.26
C LYS A 97 5.40 9.01 17.00
N ASN A 98 4.65 9.33 18.06
CA ASN A 98 3.30 9.90 18.00
C ASN A 98 3.24 11.14 18.93
N PRO A 99 3.90 12.24 18.55
CA PRO A 99 3.99 13.44 19.38
C PRO A 99 2.63 14.12 19.61
N ASP A 100 1.70 13.98 18.67
CA ASP A 100 0.35 14.54 18.73
C ASP A 100 -0.63 13.66 19.49
N GLN A 101 -0.18 12.50 19.97
CA GLN A 101 -0.98 11.50 20.70
C GLN A 101 -2.28 11.11 20.00
N LEU A 102 -2.21 10.95 18.69
CA LEU A 102 -3.34 10.54 17.88
C LEU A 102 -3.74 9.08 18.20
N ASP A 103 -5.03 8.80 18.17
CA ASP A 103 -5.62 7.52 18.57
C ASP A 103 -6.63 7.05 17.52
N PHE A 104 -6.11 6.72 16.34
CA PHE A 104 -6.92 6.25 15.20
C PHE A 104 -6.84 4.75 14.95
N VAL A 105 -5.83 4.07 15.52
CA VAL A 105 -5.65 2.62 15.38
C VAL A 105 -6.46 1.89 16.45
N LYS A 106 -7.19 0.85 16.07
CA LYS A 106 -7.88 -0.03 17.01
C LYS A 106 -6.85 -0.87 17.76
N GLU A 107 -6.94 -0.86 19.09
CA GLU A 107 -6.05 -1.62 19.98
C GLU A 107 -5.97 -3.10 19.58
N ASP A 108 -4.78 -3.69 19.67
CA ASP A 108 -4.49 -5.10 19.38
C ASP A 108 -4.75 -5.57 17.92
N THR A 109 -4.91 -4.64 16.97
CA THR A 109 -5.12 -5.02 15.55
C THR A 109 -3.93 -4.72 14.65
N ARG A 110 -2.96 -3.94 15.09
CA ARG A 110 -1.79 -3.61 14.31
C ARG A 110 -0.87 -4.82 14.13
N ILE A 111 -0.49 -5.06 12.88
CA ILE A 111 0.48 -6.10 12.51
C ILE A 111 1.54 -5.50 11.57
N ASP A 112 2.72 -6.08 11.57
CA ASP A 112 3.72 -5.89 10.52
C ASP A 112 3.42 -6.93 9.43
N LEU A 113 2.73 -6.49 8.36
CA LEU A 113 2.12 -7.37 7.37
C LEU A 113 3.14 -7.92 6.37
N LEU A 114 3.97 -7.03 5.80
CA LEU A 114 4.88 -7.35 4.70
C LEU A 114 6.21 -6.63 4.86
N GLU A 115 7.24 -7.22 4.26
CA GLU A 115 8.53 -6.58 4.00
C GLU A 115 8.70 -6.33 2.49
N ASN A 116 9.32 -5.19 2.14
CA ASN A 116 9.63 -4.80 0.77
C ASN A 116 11.10 -4.39 0.66
N LYS A 117 11.56 -4.03 -0.54
CA LYS A 117 12.92 -3.53 -0.80
C LYS A 117 12.85 -2.23 -1.57
N VAL A 118 13.68 -1.26 -1.16
CA VAL A 118 13.92 -0.06 -1.96
C VAL A 118 14.94 -0.39 -3.03
N THR A 119 14.65 0.00 -4.27
CA THR A 119 15.47 -0.32 -5.43
C THR A 119 15.77 0.93 -6.25
N LEU A 120 16.90 0.89 -6.92
CA LEU A 120 17.30 1.85 -7.94
C LEU A 120 16.88 1.31 -9.30
N VAL A 121 16.10 2.08 -10.02
CA VAL A 121 15.60 1.74 -11.35
C VAL A 121 16.03 2.77 -12.38
N VAL A 122 16.13 2.33 -13.62
CA VAL A 122 16.54 3.15 -14.76
C VAL A 122 15.52 3.01 -15.89
N PRO A 123 15.42 4.02 -16.78
CA PRO A 123 14.62 3.89 -18.00
C PRO A 123 15.23 2.86 -18.95
N GLU A 124 14.47 2.49 -19.99
CA GLU A 124 14.93 1.60 -21.06
C GLU A 124 16.28 2.09 -21.63
N ASP A 125 17.15 1.17 -21.92
CA ASP A 125 18.52 1.41 -22.44
C ASP A 125 19.50 2.08 -21.45
N ASN A 126 19.10 2.44 -20.23
CA ASN A 126 19.96 3.04 -19.21
C ASN A 126 20.97 4.06 -19.78
N PRO A 127 20.54 5.19 -20.33
CA PRO A 127 21.40 6.08 -21.13
C PRO A 127 22.56 6.71 -20.36
N LYS A 128 22.52 6.70 -19.03
CA LYS A 128 23.59 7.20 -18.15
C LYS A 128 24.51 6.11 -17.63
N GLY A 129 24.21 4.82 -17.91
CA GLY A 129 25.00 3.70 -17.43
C GLY A 129 25.06 3.59 -15.91
N ILE A 130 23.94 3.85 -15.23
CA ILE A 130 23.85 3.78 -13.76
C ILE A 130 23.71 2.31 -13.39
N GLU A 131 24.67 1.76 -12.65
CA GLU A 131 24.70 0.32 -12.32
C GLU A 131 24.51 0.04 -10.82
N SER A 132 24.62 1.07 -9.96
CA SER A 132 24.48 0.90 -8.51
C SER A 132 24.18 2.22 -7.80
N PHE A 133 23.78 2.15 -6.52
CA PHE A 133 23.69 3.32 -5.64
C PHE A 133 25.03 4.02 -5.46
N ASP A 134 26.16 3.27 -5.44
CA ASP A 134 27.49 3.85 -5.36
C ASP A 134 27.79 4.71 -6.62
N ALA A 135 27.49 4.18 -7.81
CA ALA A 135 27.65 4.92 -9.05
C ALA A 135 26.72 6.14 -9.12
N LEU A 136 25.47 6.00 -8.69
CA LEU A 136 24.53 7.11 -8.60
C LEU A 136 25.03 8.21 -7.66
N ALA A 137 25.57 7.85 -6.50
CA ALA A 137 26.09 8.82 -5.54
C ALA A 137 27.23 9.68 -6.13
N GLU A 138 28.13 9.10 -6.90
CA GLU A 138 29.18 9.85 -7.61
C GLU A 138 28.61 10.76 -8.71
N LEU A 139 27.62 10.29 -9.48
CA LEU A 139 26.95 11.11 -10.49
C LEU A 139 26.15 12.26 -9.87
N LEU A 140 25.54 12.05 -8.69
CA LEU A 140 24.85 13.10 -7.96
C LEU A 140 25.82 14.16 -7.42
N LYS A 141 27.06 13.81 -7.05
CA LYS A 141 28.10 14.76 -6.62
C LYS A 141 28.59 15.58 -7.81
N ASP A 142 29.15 14.94 -8.81
CA ASP A 142 30.00 15.55 -9.82
C ASP A 142 29.40 15.54 -11.24
N GLY A 143 28.39 14.70 -11.48
CA GLY A 143 27.82 14.48 -12.81
C GLY A 143 26.55 15.27 -13.11
N GLU A 144 26.06 15.06 -14.32
CA GLU A 144 24.75 15.53 -14.80
C GLU A 144 23.79 14.35 -14.80
N VAL A 145 23.04 14.19 -13.70
CA VAL A 145 22.00 13.16 -13.52
C VAL A 145 20.75 13.78 -12.92
N LEU A 146 19.60 13.36 -13.39
CA LEU A 146 18.30 13.71 -12.84
C LEU A 146 17.65 12.46 -12.24
N MET A 147 17.45 12.45 -10.94
CA MET A 147 16.84 11.36 -10.18
C MET A 147 15.40 11.72 -9.77
N ALA A 148 14.46 10.78 -9.94
CA ALA A 148 13.15 10.88 -9.35
C ALA A 148 13.10 10.19 -7.98
N MET A 149 12.45 10.83 -7.00
CA MET A 149 12.19 10.25 -5.68
C MET A 149 10.83 10.72 -5.14
N GLY A 150 10.28 10.01 -4.15
CA GLY A 150 9.11 10.50 -3.40
C GLY A 150 9.47 11.76 -2.61
N ASN A 151 8.48 12.65 -2.40
CA ASN A 151 8.67 13.78 -1.49
C ASN A 151 8.73 13.31 -0.02
N SER A 152 8.91 14.23 0.93
CA SER A 152 9.08 13.93 2.36
C SER A 152 7.88 13.23 3.03
N ASP A 153 6.70 13.29 2.43
CA ASP A 153 5.47 12.66 2.97
C ASP A 153 5.25 11.25 2.42
N VAL A 154 6.02 10.89 1.38
CA VAL A 154 5.99 9.57 0.74
C VAL A 154 7.00 8.64 1.43
N PRO A 155 6.59 7.45 1.92
CA PRO A 155 7.51 6.54 2.59
C PRO A 155 8.76 6.20 1.77
N VAL A 156 8.66 5.91 0.45
CA VAL A 156 9.84 5.66 -0.37
C VAL A 156 10.76 6.88 -0.46
N GLY A 157 10.22 8.10 -0.39
CA GLY A 157 11.01 9.33 -0.29
C GLY A 157 11.81 9.39 1.01
N GLN A 158 11.19 9.02 2.13
CA GLN A 158 11.86 8.95 3.44
C GLN A 158 12.99 7.91 3.47
N TYR A 159 12.79 6.76 2.80
CA TYR A 159 13.88 5.79 2.62
C TYR A 159 14.98 6.33 1.70
N THR A 160 14.63 7.04 0.64
CA THR A 160 15.60 7.70 -0.26
C THR A 160 16.42 8.75 0.49
N GLN A 161 15.81 9.54 1.36
CA GLN A 161 16.52 10.51 2.24
C GLN A 161 17.57 9.84 3.12
N LYS A 162 17.26 8.64 3.65
CA LYS A 162 18.24 7.86 4.43
C LYS A 162 19.39 7.39 3.54
N ILE A 163 19.10 6.93 2.31
CA ILE A 163 20.12 6.53 1.34
C ILE A 163 21.02 7.73 0.99
N LEU A 164 20.46 8.90 0.70
CA LEU A 164 21.25 10.12 0.47
C LEU A 164 22.14 10.45 1.67
N THR A 165 21.59 10.34 2.89
CA THR A 165 22.34 10.56 4.13
C THR A 165 23.49 9.55 4.29
N PHE A 166 23.28 8.28 3.96
CA PHE A 166 24.30 7.23 3.98
C PHE A 166 25.48 7.57 3.08
N TYR A 167 25.22 8.19 1.91
CA TYR A 167 26.25 8.65 0.98
C TYR A 167 26.75 10.07 1.24
N GLU A 168 26.39 10.66 2.39
CA GLU A 168 26.75 12.04 2.77
C GLU A 168 26.31 13.10 1.73
N LEU A 169 25.16 12.86 1.07
CA LEU A 169 24.54 13.76 0.11
C LEU A 169 23.47 14.62 0.76
N ASN A 170 23.43 15.91 0.41
CA ASN A 170 22.41 16.84 0.88
C ASN A 170 21.28 16.97 -0.14
N GLU A 171 20.06 16.52 0.24
CA GLU A 171 18.90 16.55 -0.63
C GLU A 171 18.56 17.96 -1.13
N GLU A 172 18.60 18.97 -0.24
CA GLU A 172 18.26 20.35 -0.59
C GLU A 172 19.26 20.93 -1.61
N GLU A 173 20.56 20.65 -1.45
CA GLU A 173 21.60 21.05 -2.41
C GLU A 173 21.39 20.40 -3.78
N LEU A 174 21.06 19.11 -3.80
CA LEU A 174 20.77 18.37 -5.03
C LEU A 174 19.50 18.88 -5.72
N ALA A 175 18.44 19.16 -4.97
CA ALA A 175 17.22 19.73 -5.51
C ALA A 175 17.45 21.14 -6.08
N ASN A 176 18.18 22.01 -5.37
CA ASN A 176 18.55 23.34 -5.85
C ASN A 176 19.45 23.31 -7.08
N ALA A 177 20.26 22.25 -7.24
CA ALA A 177 21.06 22.01 -8.44
C ALA A 177 20.26 21.40 -9.62
N GLY A 178 18.97 21.12 -9.43
CA GLY A 178 18.10 20.52 -10.45
C GLY A 178 18.39 19.03 -10.72
N LYS A 179 18.94 18.32 -9.74
CA LYS A 179 19.30 16.91 -9.84
C LYS A 179 18.21 15.96 -9.28
N ILE A 180 17.15 16.51 -8.67
CA ILE A 180 16.05 15.76 -8.10
C ILE A 180 14.71 16.27 -8.63
N THR A 181 13.82 15.35 -8.97
CA THR A 181 12.38 15.59 -9.12
C THR A 181 11.61 14.80 -8.09
N TYR A 182 10.42 15.29 -7.72
CA TYR A 182 9.61 14.67 -6.68
C TYR A 182 8.31 14.12 -7.25
N GLY A 183 7.90 12.95 -6.74
CA GLY A 183 6.56 12.42 -6.89
C GLY A 183 5.76 12.56 -5.58
N SER A 184 4.47 12.77 -5.67
CA SER A 184 3.56 12.81 -4.52
C SER A 184 3.22 11.41 -3.98
N ASN A 185 3.51 10.38 -4.77
CA ASN A 185 3.48 8.96 -4.40
C ASN A 185 4.47 8.17 -5.28
N VAL A 186 4.67 6.87 -4.98
CA VAL A 186 5.65 6.04 -5.70
C VAL A 186 5.27 5.82 -7.17
N LYS A 187 3.99 5.80 -7.51
CA LYS A 187 3.55 5.61 -8.91
C LYS A 187 3.94 6.78 -9.80
N GLU A 188 3.92 8.01 -9.27
CA GLU A 188 4.44 9.17 -10.00
C GLU A 188 5.95 9.07 -10.24
N VAL A 189 6.73 8.60 -9.24
CA VAL A 189 8.16 8.35 -9.42
C VAL A 189 8.39 7.30 -10.51
N THR A 190 7.68 6.17 -10.44
CA THR A 190 7.75 5.09 -11.43
C THR A 190 7.42 5.60 -12.84
N THR A 191 6.36 6.40 -12.98
CA THR A 191 5.93 6.99 -14.25
C THR A 191 7.03 7.86 -14.86
N GLN A 192 7.70 8.71 -14.06
CA GLN A 192 8.79 9.56 -14.55
C GLN A 192 9.94 8.73 -15.15
N VAL A 193 10.24 7.57 -14.54
CA VAL A 193 11.29 6.65 -15.06
C VAL A 193 10.80 5.97 -16.34
N VAL A 194 9.58 5.42 -16.35
CA VAL A 194 9.00 4.75 -17.53
C VAL A 194 8.96 5.69 -18.74
N GLU A 195 8.60 6.95 -18.54
CA GLU A 195 8.54 7.96 -19.60
C GLU A 195 9.91 8.50 -20.03
N GLY A 196 10.99 8.10 -19.34
CA GLY A 196 12.35 8.59 -19.63
C GLY A 196 12.52 10.09 -19.37
N SER A 197 11.68 10.68 -18.52
CA SER A 197 11.78 12.09 -18.14
C SER A 197 12.87 12.35 -17.11
N VAL A 198 13.43 11.28 -16.53
CA VAL A 198 14.54 11.26 -15.58
C VAL A 198 15.54 10.17 -15.96
N ASP A 199 16.75 10.25 -15.42
CA ASP A 199 17.82 9.28 -15.70
C ASP A 199 17.74 8.04 -14.80
N CYS A 200 17.12 8.16 -13.63
CA CYS A 200 16.87 7.06 -12.70
C CYS A 200 15.78 7.43 -11.68
N GLY A 201 15.35 6.44 -10.92
CA GLY A 201 14.41 6.64 -9.83
C GLY A 201 14.64 5.68 -8.67
N VAL A 202 14.21 6.07 -7.47
CA VAL A 202 14.21 5.22 -6.30
C VAL A 202 12.77 4.85 -5.97
N VAL A 203 12.46 3.56 -6.11
CA VAL A 203 11.11 2.97 -5.95
C VAL A 203 11.19 1.70 -5.11
N TYR A 204 10.07 1.01 -4.90
CA TYR A 204 10.10 -0.33 -4.34
C TYR A 204 10.27 -1.40 -5.42
N CYS A 205 10.82 -2.57 -5.07
CA CYS A 205 10.97 -3.68 -6.02
C CYS A 205 9.63 -4.12 -6.62
N THR A 206 8.55 -4.00 -5.87
CA THR A 206 7.18 -4.30 -6.31
C THR A 206 6.71 -3.34 -7.40
N ASP A 207 7.02 -2.05 -7.28
CA ASP A 207 6.68 -1.05 -8.30
C ASP A 207 7.53 -1.22 -9.55
N ALA A 208 8.82 -1.53 -9.39
CA ALA A 208 9.71 -1.87 -10.50
C ALA A 208 9.18 -3.07 -11.28
N PHE A 209 8.79 -4.15 -10.58
CA PHE A 209 8.20 -5.35 -11.18
C PHE A 209 6.92 -5.03 -11.95
N SER A 210 5.98 -4.32 -11.31
CA SER A 210 4.68 -3.99 -11.92
C SER A 210 4.80 -3.10 -13.14
N ALA A 211 5.81 -2.22 -13.17
CA ALA A 211 6.08 -1.32 -14.29
C ALA A 211 7.02 -1.90 -15.35
N GLY A 212 7.58 -3.09 -15.13
CA GLY A 212 8.56 -3.72 -16.01
C GLY A 212 9.87 -2.93 -16.11
N LEU A 213 10.24 -2.18 -15.07
CA LEU A 213 11.49 -1.40 -15.02
C LEU A 213 12.67 -2.30 -14.69
N GLU A 214 13.83 -1.95 -15.24
CA GLU A 214 15.10 -2.57 -14.88
C GLU A 214 15.55 -2.10 -13.51
N VAL A 215 15.73 -3.06 -12.58
CA VAL A 215 16.34 -2.83 -11.28
C VAL A 215 17.85 -3.02 -11.42
N VAL A 216 18.62 -1.97 -11.21
CA VAL A 216 20.08 -2.01 -11.30
C VAL A 216 20.74 -2.23 -9.95
N ASP A 217 20.04 -1.88 -8.83
CA ASP A 217 20.55 -2.12 -7.49
C ASP A 217 19.40 -2.14 -6.45
N SER A 218 19.66 -2.69 -5.27
CA SER A 218 18.75 -2.69 -4.15
C SER A 218 19.44 -2.17 -2.89
N ALA A 219 18.76 -1.26 -2.19
CA ALA A 219 19.28 -0.71 -0.96
C ALA A 219 19.40 -1.78 0.14
N THR A 220 20.47 -1.72 0.89
CA THR A 220 20.71 -2.59 2.06
C THR A 220 20.00 -2.02 3.30
N ALA A 221 19.81 -2.86 4.32
CA ALA A 221 19.30 -2.41 5.61
C ALA A 221 20.21 -1.36 6.28
N GLU A 222 21.51 -1.33 5.96
CA GLU A 222 22.45 -0.31 6.44
C GLU A 222 22.15 1.06 5.81
N MET A 223 21.75 1.08 4.54
CA MET A 223 21.44 2.32 3.82
C MET A 223 20.14 2.97 4.29
N CYS A 224 19.07 2.19 4.48
CA CYS A 224 17.76 2.78 4.75
C CYS A 224 16.92 2.09 5.85
N GLY A 225 17.42 0.99 6.45
CA GLY A 225 16.66 0.15 7.39
C GLY A 225 15.75 -0.85 6.66
N GLN A 226 15.02 -1.66 7.44
CA GLN A 226 14.00 -2.56 6.91
C GLN A 226 12.78 -1.76 6.41
N VAL A 227 12.18 -2.25 5.35
CA VAL A 227 11.00 -1.63 4.72
C VAL A 227 9.76 -2.43 5.09
N ILE A 228 9.19 -2.12 6.23
CA ILE A 228 8.04 -2.82 6.80
C ILE A 228 6.74 -2.09 6.41
N TYR A 229 5.75 -2.86 6.01
CA TYR A 229 4.38 -2.43 5.73
C TYR A 229 3.47 -2.82 6.89
N PRO A 230 3.24 -1.94 7.87
CA PRO A 230 2.28 -2.18 8.92
C PRO A 230 0.85 -2.04 8.38
N ALA A 231 -0.06 -2.85 8.94
CA ALA A 231 -1.48 -2.78 8.69
C ALA A 231 -2.26 -2.78 10.00
N ALA A 232 -3.41 -2.11 10.04
CA ALA A 232 -4.26 -2.08 11.22
C ALA A 232 -5.72 -1.82 10.85
N VAL A 233 -6.64 -2.28 11.70
CA VAL A 233 -8.04 -1.85 11.70
C VAL A 233 -8.12 -0.45 12.31
N MET A 234 -8.92 0.43 11.71
CA MET A 234 -9.11 1.77 12.24
C MET A 234 -10.13 1.79 13.37
N LYS A 235 -9.86 2.61 14.40
CA LYS A 235 -10.65 2.66 15.65
C LYS A 235 -12.11 3.01 15.42
N ASN A 236 -12.40 3.89 14.46
CA ASN A 236 -13.73 4.36 14.14
C ASN A 236 -14.46 3.51 13.09
N SER A 237 -13.87 2.38 12.67
CA SER A 237 -14.53 1.46 11.74
C SER A 237 -15.90 1.02 12.28
N ALA A 238 -16.94 1.20 11.48
CA ALA A 238 -18.27 0.67 11.76
C ALA A 238 -18.34 -0.84 11.56
N ASN A 239 -17.37 -1.42 10.81
CA ASN A 239 -17.31 -2.81 10.39
C ASN A 239 -16.08 -3.54 10.97
N ALA A 240 -15.67 -3.19 12.21
CA ALA A 240 -14.40 -3.62 12.79
C ALA A 240 -14.15 -5.13 12.76
N ASP A 241 -15.20 -5.96 12.94
CA ASP A 241 -15.06 -7.42 12.91
C ASP A 241 -14.80 -7.92 11.48
N ALA A 242 -15.46 -7.37 10.47
CA ALA A 242 -15.21 -7.70 9.06
C ALA A 242 -13.85 -7.17 8.61
N ALA A 243 -13.44 -5.99 9.06
CA ALA A 243 -12.12 -5.41 8.83
C ALA A 243 -10.99 -6.29 9.43
N ALA A 244 -11.19 -6.81 10.63
CA ALA A 244 -10.25 -7.73 11.27
C ALA A 244 -10.15 -9.07 10.50
N ALA A 245 -11.28 -9.61 10.01
CA ALA A 245 -11.29 -10.81 9.19
C ALA A 245 -10.57 -10.60 7.84
N PHE A 246 -10.72 -9.43 7.22
CA PHE A 246 -9.95 -9.08 6.03
C PHE A 246 -8.45 -8.96 6.33
N LEU A 247 -8.07 -8.33 7.45
CA LEU A 247 -6.68 -8.22 7.87
C LEU A 247 -6.05 -9.60 8.13
N GLU A 248 -6.80 -10.54 8.73
CA GLU A 248 -6.38 -11.93 8.91
C GLU A 248 -6.20 -12.63 7.54
N TYR A 249 -7.14 -12.45 6.60
CA TYR A 249 -7.02 -13.01 5.26
C TYR A 249 -5.75 -12.55 4.54
N LEU A 250 -5.33 -11.28 4.72
CA LEU A 250 -4.10 -10.77 4.12
C LEU A 250 -2.84 -11.51 4.58
N THR A 251 -2.87 -12.17 5.74
CA THR A 251 -1.76 -13.01 6.25
C THR A 251 -1.85 -14.48 5.80
N GLY A 252 -2.94 -14.85 5.13
CA GLY A 252 -3.18 -16.21 4.65
C GLY A 252 -2.40 -16.55 3.39
N GLU A 253 -2.26 -17.86 3.12
CA GLU A 253 -1.46 -18.38 1.99
C GLU A 253 -1.88 -17.80 0.63
N GLU A 254 -3.17 -17.59 0.40
CA GLU A 254 -3.70 -17.11 -0.87
C GLU A 254 -3.29 -15.64 -1.15
N ALA A 255 -3.47 -14.76 -0.16
CA ALA A 255 -3.06 -13.37 -0.27
C ALA A 255 -1.52 -13.23 -0.31
N MET A 256 -0.80 -14.01 0.51
CA MET A 256 0.65 -14.02 0.52
C MET A 256 1.23 -14.44 -0.83
N ALA A 257 0.63 -15.43 -1.52
CA ALA A 257 1.08 -15.82 -2.86
C ALA A 257 0.96 -14.68 -3.89
N VAL A 258 -0.07 -13.82 -3.77
CA VAL A 258 -0.22 -12.63 -4.62
C VAL A 258 0.87 -11.61 -4.30
N PHE A 259 1.15 -11.36 -3.03
CA PHE A 259 2.19 -10.43 -2.60
C PHE A 259 3.59 -10.89 -3.04
N GLU A 260 3.93 -12.16 -2.83
CA GLU A 260 5.24 -12.73 -3.17
C GLU A 260 5.53 -12.70 -4.67
N LYS A 261 4.50 -12.84 -5.51
CA LYS A 261 4.60 -12.80 -6.98
C LYS A 261 5.23 -11.50 -7.50
N VAL A 262 5.04 -10.39 -6.80
CA VAL A 262 5.59 -9.08 -7.20
C VAL A 262 6.83 -8.68 -6.38
N GLY A 263 7.23 -9.47 -5.39
CA GLY A 263 8.47 -9.27 -4.65
C GLY A 263 8.32 -8.80 -3.20
N PHE A 264 7.11 -8.74 -2.64
CA PHE A 264 6.94 -8.66 -1.19
C PHE A 264 7.39 -9.96 -0.53
N SER A 265 7.71 -9.90 0.75
CA SER A 265 7.94 -11.07 1.60
C SER A 265 7.19 -10.94 2.93
N ALA A 266 6.96 -12.08 3.58
CA ALA A 266 6.50 -12.06 4.96
C ALA A 266 7.57 -11.42 5.87
N VAL A 267 7.14 -10.79 6.95
CA VAL A 267 8.04 -10.27 7.97
C VAL A 267 8.52 -11.44 8.83
N GLU A 268 9.86 -11.60 8.95
CA GLU A 268 10.50 -12.64 9.79
C GLU A 268 10.56 -12.24 11.28
#